data_fdcc97f3934d5127bad5c6e60772ea02
#
_entry.id   fdcc97f3934d5127bad5c6e60772ea02
#
_cell.length_a   1.000
_cell.length_b   1.000
_cell.length_c   1.000
_cell.angle_alpha   90.00
_cell.angle_beta   90.00
_cell.angle_gamma   90.00
#
_symmetry.space_group_name_H-M   'P 1'
#
loop_
_entity.id
_entity.type
_entity.pdbx_description
1 polymer ?
#
loop_
_entity_poly.entity_id
_entity_poly.type
_entity_poly.pdbx_seq_one_letter_code
_entity_poly.pdbx_strand_id
1 'polypeptide(L)'
;YDPVETEFGSYEPDLHASRKLEVRMNDNMRFSPEVIRVKQGEVLKLIHHNDGKLMHEFVLGTPESLLEHAEMMKKFPTMEHAEPYMAHVPPGEKMEMIWKFSNSGEFAFACLIPGHFDAGMKGVVIVD
;
A
#
# COMPACT_ATOMS: atom_id res chain seq x y z
N TYR A 1 -10.05 5.56 -11.68
CA TYR A 1 -10.77 4.84 -10.63
C TYR A 1 -11.99 5.60 -10.16
N ASP A 2 -13.01 4.87 -9.74
CA ASP A 2 -14.17 5.45 -9.07
C ASP A 2 -13.81 5.84 -7.63
N PRO A 3 -14.56 6.77 -7.00
CA PRO A 3 -14.34 7.11 -5.59
C PRO A 3 -14.46 5.86 -4.70
N VAL A 4 -13.54 5.76 -3.74
CA VAL A 4 -13.50 4.64 -2.79
C VAL A 4 -13.35 5.20 -1.39
N GLU A 5 -14.19 4.74 -0.47
CA GLU A 5 -14.10 5.09 0.95
C GLU A 5 -13.90 3.83 1.77
N THR A 6 -12.91 3.84 2.67
CA THR A 6 -12.57 2.72 3.53
C THR A 6 -12.32 3.21 4.94
N GLU A 7 -12.16 2.30 5.90
CA GLU A 7 -11.82 2.68 7.27
C GLU A 7 -10.39 3.21 7.40
N PHE A 8 -9.51 2.92 6.42
CA PHE A 8 -8.12 3.42 6.43
C PHE A 8 -7.89 4.62 5.52
N GLY A 9 -8.96 5.24 5.02
CA GLY A 9 -8.89 6.45 4.21
C GLY A 9 -9.74 6.38 2.97
N SER A 10 -9.51 7.31 2.04
CA SER A 10 -10.34 7.40 0.85
C SER A 10 -9.59 7.86 -0.38
N TYR A 11 -10.13 7.55 -1.54
CA TYR A 11 -9.73 8.08 -2.83
C TYR A 11 -10.91 8.81 -3.47
N GLU A 12 -10.63 9.99 -4.01
CA GLU A 12 -11.57 10.75 -4.83
C GLU A 12 -10.82 11.25 -6.07
N PRO A 13 -11.48 11.29 -7.25
CA PRO A 13 -10.80 11.70 -8.48
C PRO A 13 -10.13 13.08 -8.44
N ASP A 14 -10.65 14.00 -7.61
CA ASP A 14 -10.16 15.38 -7.52
C ASP A 14 -9.14 15.61 -6.40
N LEU A 15 -8.59 14.55 -5.80
CA LEU A 15 -7.63 14.70 -4.72
C LEU A 15 -6.34 15.36 -5.18
N HIS A 16 -5.89 16.35 -4.40
CA HIS A 16 -4.62 17.03 -4.59
C HIS A 16 -3.72 16.73 -3.40
N ALA A 17 -2.55 16.17 -3.67
CA ALA A 17 -1.60 15.81 -2.64
C ALA A 17 -0.95 17.06 -2.03
N SER A 18 -0.87 17.12 -0.70
CA SER A 18 -0.18 18.18 0.03
C SER A 18 1.33 17.93 0.10
N ARG A 19 1.76 16.68 -0.04
CA ARG A 19 3.18 16.31 -0.13
C ARG A 19 3.34 14.96 -0.80
N LYS A 20 4.58 14.66 -1.19
CA LYS A 20 4.98 13.41 -1.80
C LYS A 20 5.79 12.58 -0.80
N LEU A 21 5.65 11.28 -0.86
CA LEU A 21 6.45 10.35 -0.08
C LEU A 21 6.91 9.22 -1.00
N GLU A 22 8.21 8.97 -1.03
CA GLU A 22 8.77 7.87 -1.81
C GLU A 22 8.89 6.63 -0.92
N VAL A 23 8.39 5.52 -1.43
CA VAL A 23 8.45 4.22 -0.77
C VAL A 23 9.25 3.28 -1.66
N ARG A 24 10.27 2.66 -1.11
CA ARG A 24 11.11 1.71 -1.86
C ARG A 24 10.86 0.29 -1.41
N MET A 25 10.92 -0.63 -2.38
CA MET A 25 10.69 -2.05 -2.17
C MET A 25 11.90 -2.81 -2.71
N ASN A 26 12.31 -3.86 -2.02
CA ASN A 26 13.46 -4.67 -2.43
C ASN A 26 13.19 -6.17 -2.30
N ASP A 27 14.12 -6.98 -2.84
CA ASP A 27 13.97 -8.43 -2.83
C ASP A 27 14.33 -9.08 -1.49
N ASN A 28 14.72 -8.29 -0.49
CA ASN A 28 14.81 -8.74 0.89
C ASN A 28 13.45 -8.73 1.59
N MET A 29 12.38 -8.47 0.82
CA MET A 29 11.01 -8.41 1.30
C MET A 29 10.80 -7.31 2.34
N ARG A 30 11.30 -6.10 2.03
CA ARG A 30 11.20 -4.93 2.92
C ARG A 30 10.71 -3.70 2.17
N PHE A 31 10.00 -2.85 2.91
CA PHE A 31 9.67 -1.49 2.51
C PHE A 31 10.61 -0.50 3.20
N SER A 32 10.89 0.59 2.54
CA SER A 32 11.60 1.71 3.14
C SER A 32 10.87 3.01 2.76
N PRO A 33 10.24 3.72 3.71
CA PRO A 33 10.18 3.45 5.15
C PRO A 33 9.22 2.31 5.51
N GLU A 34 9.38 1.74 6.71
CA GLU A 34 8.47 0.74 7.26
C GLU A 34 7.36 1.36 8.12
N VAL A 35 7.53 2.61 8.52
CA VAL A 35 6.54 3.37 9.28
C VAL A 35 6.28 4.68 8.56
N ILE A 36 5.02 4.92 8.23
CA ILE A 36 4.57 6.16 7.59
C ILE A 36 3.72 6.92 8.61
N ARG A 37 4.11 8.17 8.91
CA ARG A 37 3.35 9.04 9.81
C ARG A 37 2.69 10.16 9.03
N VAL A 38 1.40 10.33 9.23
CA VAL A 38 0.60 11.37 8.56
C VAL A 38 -0.36 11.98 9.56
N LYS A 39 -0.92 13.13 9.19
CA LYS A 39 -1.98 13.79 9.96
C LYS A 39 -3.33 13.40 9.39
N GLN A 40 -4.34 13.33 10.25
CA GLN A 40 -5.70 13.07 9.82
C GLN A 40 -6.14 14.11 8.78
N GLY A 41 -6.69 13.64 7.68
CA GLY A 41 -7.12 14.49 6.57
C GLY A 41 -6.04 14.79 5.54
N GLU A 42 -4.79 14.39 5.80
CA GLU A 42 -3.69 14.64 4.87
C GLU A 42 -3.83 13.78 3.63
N VAL A 43 -3.51 14.36 2.46
CA VAL A 43 -3.47 13.66 1.18
C VAL A 43 -2.02 13.53 0.73
N LEU A 44 -1.57 12.30 0.56
CA LEU A 44 -0.22 12.01 0.09
C LEU A 44 -0.23 11.46 -1.32
N LYS A 45 0.78 11.84 -2.08
CA LYS A 45 1.17 11.15 -3.30
C LYS A 45 2.29 10.18 -2.92
N LEU A 46 1.98 8.90 -2.92
CA LEU A 46 2.94 7.85 -2.64
C LEU A 46 3.57 7.40 -3.95
N ILE A 47 4.89 7.45 -4.02
CA ILE A 47 5.64 7.01 -5.20
C ILE A 47 6.37 5.73 -4.81
N HIS A 48 5.93 4.62 -5.37
CA HIS A 48 6.47 3.30 -5.05
C HIS A 48 7.55 2.92 -6.06
N HIS A 49 8.77 2.71 -5.58
CA HIS A 49 9.89 2.25 -6.40
C HIS A 49 10.18 0.80 -6.10
N ASN A 50 10.21 -0.04 -7.13
CA ASN A 50 10.65 -1.41 -6.99
C ASN A 50 12.12 -1.49 -7.40
N ASP A 51 13.01 -1.56 -6.43
CA ASP A 51 14.46 -1.61 -6.63
C ASP A 51 14.96 -3.06 -6.84
N GLY A 52 14.05 -4.04 -6.81
CA GLY A 52 14.38 -5.45 -6.95
C GLY A 52 14.21 -5.98 -8.35
N LYS A 53 14.32 -7.30 -8.47
CA LYS A 53 14.15 -8.06 -9.71
C LYS A 53 12.85 -8.85 -9.72
N LEU A 54 12.15 -8.90 -8.60
CA LEU A 54 10.86 -9.57 -8.45
C LEU A 54 9.73 -8.54 -8.52
N MET A 55 8.54 -9.02 -8.87
CA MET A 55 7.33 -8.21 -8.76
C MET A 55 7.06 -7.92 -7.28
N HIS A 56 6.70 -6.69 -6.97
CA HIS A 56 6.26 -6.31 -5.63
C HIS A 56 4.97 -5.50 -5.73
N GLU A 57 4.24 -5.45 -4.63
CA GLU A 57 3.04 -4.63 -4.55
C GLU A 57 2.97 -3.90 -3.21
N PHE A 58 2.20 -2.81 -3.19
CA PHE A 58 1.91 -2.05 -2.00
C PHE A 58 0.40 -1.99 -1.86
N VAL A 59 -0.12 -2.51 -0.76
CA VAL A 59 -1.56 -2.53 -0.48
C VAL A 59 -1.80 -1.91 0.88
N LEU A 60 -2.61 -0.84 0.92
CA LEU A 60 -3.05 -0.24 2.17
C LEU A 60 -4.21 -1.04 2.76
N GLY A 61 -4.30 -1.07 4.07
CA GLY A 61 -5.39 -1.73 4.75
C GLY A 61 -5.29 -1.64 6.26
N THR A 62 -6.14 -2.40 6.93
CA THR A 62 -5.99 -2.68 8.35
C THR A 62 -5.16 -3.96 8.48
N PRO A 63 -4.51 -4.20 9.64
CA PRO A 63 -3.79 -5.46 9.84
C PRO A 63 -4.66 -6.68 9.55
N GLU A 64 -5.93 -6.63 9.96
CA GLU A 64 -6.88 -7.73 9.75
C GLU A 64 -7.25 -7.93 8.28
N SER A 65 -7.56 -6.83 7.56
CA SER A 65 -7.94 -6.91 6.16
C SER A 65 -6.78 -7.40 5.29
N LEU A 66 -5.56 -6.99 5.62
CA LEU A 66 -4.38 -7.44 4.89
C LEU A 66 -4.09 -8.92 5.12
N LEU A 67 -4.29 -9.40 6.34
CA LEU A 67 -4.13 -10.82 6.65
C LEU A 67 -5.15 -11.68 5.89
N GLU A 68 -6.40 -11.26 5.86
CA GLU A 68 -7.45 -11.94 5.10
C GLU A 68 -7.14 -11.97 3.61
N HIS A 69 -6.68 -10.83 3.06
CA HIS A 69 -6.32 -10.73 1.66
C HIS A 69 -5.12 -11.61 1.33
N ALA A 70 -4.12 -11.67 2.21
CA ALA A 70 -2.96 -12.53 2.04
C ALA A 70 -3.36 -14.02 1.99
N GLU A 71 -4.28 -14.43 2.86
CA GLU A 71 -4.79 -15.80 2.84
C GLU A 71 -5.59 -16.10 1.58
N MET A 72 -6.37 -15.14 1.10
CA MET A 72 -7.11 -15.25 -0.16
C MET A 72 -6.16 -15.44 -1.33
N MET A 73 -5.05 -14.69 -1.38
CA MET A 73 -4.05 -14.78 -2.44
C MET A 73 -3.34 -16.14 -2.46
N LYS A 74 -3.18 -16.79 -1.32
CA LYS A 74 -2.61 -18.15 -1.26
C LYS A 74 -3.52 -19.17 -1.91
N LYS A 75 -4.84 -19.00 -1.76
CA LYS A 75 -5.85 -19.89 -2.34
C LYS A 75 -6.09 -19.60 -3.82
N PHE A 76 -6.05 -18.33 -4.20
CA PHE A 76 -6.39 -17.86 -5.54
C PHE A 76 -5.35 -16.87 -6.05
N PRO A 77 -4.11 -17.32 -6.32
CA PRO A 77 -3.00 -16.41 -6.65
C PRO A 77 -3.17 -15.66 -7.98
N THR A 78 -4.07 -16.12 -8.85
CA THR A 78 -4.32 -15.47 -10.14
C THR A 78 -5.53 -14.53 -10.11
N MET A 79 -6.26 -14.47 -8.98
CA MET A 79 -7.42 -13.59 -8.83
C MET A 79 -7.00 -12.21 -8.32
N GLU A 80 -6.22 -11.51 -9.13
CA GLU A 80 -5.83 -10.15 -8.81
C GLU A 80 -6.90 -9.17 -9.28
N HIS A 81 -7.06 -8.09 -8.52
CA HIS A 81 -7.86 -6.95 -8.90
C HIS A 81 -7.09 -5.69 -8.58
N ALA A 82 -7.46 -4.58 -9.20
CA ALA A 82 -6.81 -3.29 -8.99
C ALA A 82 -7.78 -2.35 -8.28
N GLU A 83 -7.31 -1.72 -7.21
CA GLU A 83 -8.04 -0.73 -6.45
C GLU A 83 -7.16 0.50 -6.21
N PRO A 84 -7.74 1.69 -5.94
CA PRO A 84 -6.93 2.89 -5.72
C PRO A 84 -5.95 2.80 -4.54
N TYR A 85 -6.18 1.89 -3.60
CA TYR A 85 -5.30 1.67 -2.45
C TYR A 85 -4.24 0.57 -2.70
N MET A 86 -4.12 0.10 -3.94
CA MET A 86 -3.18 -0.94 -4.35
C MET A 86 -2.27 -0.43 -5.47
N ALA A 87 -0.99 -0.78 -5.39
CA ALA A 87 -0.03 -0.51 -6.45
C ALA A 87 0.76 -1.78 -6.76
N HIS A 88 0.68 -2.23 -8.00
CA HIS A 88 1.46 -3.37 -8.50
C HIS A 88 2.67 -2.80 -9.24
N VAL A 89 3.87 -3.08 -8.76
CA VAL A 89 5.08 -2.43 -9.26
C VAL A 89 6.03 -3.47 -9.86
N PRO A 90 6.16 -3.50 -11.20
CA PRO A 90 7.11 -4.40 -11.85
C PRO A 90 8.56 -4.08 -11.47
N PRO A 91 9.48 -5.07 -11.62
CA PRO A 91 10.89 -4.85 -11.31
C PRO A 91 11.48 -3.63 -12.02
N GLY A 92 12.19 -2.79 -11.27
CA GLY A 92 12.87 -1.62 -11.79
C GLY A 92 11.96 -0.45 -12.14
N GLU A 93 10.66 -0.56 -11.94
CA GLU A 93 9.70 0.48 -12.27
C GLU A 93 9.20 1.20 -11.03
N LYS A 94 8.39 2.24 -11.25
CA LYS A 94 7.72 2.99 -10.20
C LYS A 94 6.25 3.17 -10.53
N MET A 95 5.41 3.28 -9.50
CA MET A 95 3.99 3.56 -9.61
C MET A 95 3.61 4.65 -8.62
N GLU A 96 2.58 5.41 -8.93
CA GLU A 96 2.10 6.49 -8.07
C GLU A 96 0.71 6.16 -7.54
N MET A 97 0.45 6.58 -6.31
CA MET A 97 -0.84 6.44 -5.65
C MET A 97 -1.16 7.73 -4.92
N ILE A 98 -2.39 8.23 -5.05
CA ILE A 98 -2.86 9.37 -4.27
C ILE A 98 -3.90 8.85 -3.28
N TRP A 99 -3.69 9.14 -2.00
CA TRP A 99 -4.57 8.64 -0.95
C TRP A 99 -4.79 9.67 0.14
N LYS A 100 -6.03 9.78 0.59
CA LYS A 100 -6.41 10.66 1.70
C LYS A 100 -6.54 9.83 2.98
N PHE A 101 -5.79 10.22 4.00
CA PHE A 101 -5.83 9.55 5.31
C PHE A 101 -6.89 10.21 6.18
N SER A 102 -8.16 9.86 5.92
CA SER A 102 -9.35 10.52 6.47
C SER A 102 -9.57 10.26 7.95
N ASN A 103 -9.16 9.11 8.43
CA ASN A 103 -9.45 8.65 9.79
C ASN A 103 -8.16 8.49 10.59
N SER A 104 -8.18 8.96 11.84
CA SER A 104 -7.06 8.75 12.76
C SER A 104 -6.99 7.28 13.18
N GLY A 105 -5.82 6.83 13.55
CA GLY A 105 -5.60 5.47 14.02
C GLY A 105 -4.32 4.87 13.48
N GLU A 106 -4.17 3.58 13.69
CA GLU A 106 -3.03 2.82 13.21
C GLU A 106 -3.51 1.83 12.15
N PHE A 107 -2.93 1.95 10.97
CA PHE A 107 -3.26 1.12 9.81
C PHE A 107 -1.99 0.44 9.32
N ALA A 108 -2.08 -0.27 8.20
CA ALA A 108 -0.95 -1.04 7.71
C ALA A 108 -0.84 -1.00 6.20
N PHE A 109 0.30 -1.42 5.70
CA PHE A 109 0.50 -1.70 4.29
C PHE A 109 1.34 -2.97 4.14
N ALA A 110 1.19 -3.64 3.02
CA ALA A 110 1.87 -4.91 2.81
C ALA A 110 2.02 -5.24 1.33
N CYS A 111 2.96 -6.13 1.04
CA CYS A 111 3.02 -6.83 -0.23
C CYS A 111 2.35 -8.19 -0.02
N LEU A 112 1.24 -8.44 -0.72
CA LEU A 112 0.41 -9.63 -0.51
C LEU A 112 0.72 -10.77 -1.46
N ILE A 113 1.74 -10.64 -2.29
CA ILE A 113 2.21 -11.72 -3.15
C ILE A 113 2.58 -12.92 -2.27
N PRO A 114 2.07 -14.13 -2.59
CA PRO A 114 2.38 -15.31 -1.78
C PRO A 114 3.88 -15.50 -1.53
N GLY A 115 4.25 -15.72 -0.27
CA GLY A 115 5.63 -15.81 0.18
C GLY A 115 6.25 -14.48 0.59
N HIS A 116 5.84 -13.35 0.00
CA HIS A 116 6.38 -12.03 0.33
C HIS A 116 5.84 -11.53 1.67
N PHE A 117 4.54 -11.62 1.86
CA PHE A 117 3.90 -11.24 3.12
C PHE A 117 4.45 -12.08 4.29
N ASP A 118 4.55 -13.39 4.10
CA ASP A 118 5.05 -14.30 5.14
C ASP A 118 6.53 -14.04 5.48
N ALA A 119 7.28 -13.48 4.54
CA ALA A 119 8.68 -13.09 4.78
C ALA A 119 8.81 -11.77 5.55
N GLY A 120 7.68 -11.12 5.87
CA GLY A 120 7.66 -9.89 6.65
C GLY A 120 7.58 -8.60 5.83
N MET A 121 7.17 -8.67 4.58
CA MET A 121 7.05 -7.48 3.72
C MET A 121 5.79 -6.69 4.06
N LYS A 122 5.87 -5.91 5.13
CA LYS A 122 4.76 -5.12 5.67
C LYS A 122 5.27 -3.94 6.48
N GLY A 123 4.39 -2.95 6.66
CA GLY A 123 4.69 -1.76 7.43
C GLY A 123 3.45 -1.20 8.10
N VAL A 124 3.61 -0.06 8.75
CA VAL A 124 2.58 0.57 9.57
C VAL A 124 2.35 2.00 9.12
N VAL A 125 1.09 2.43 9.12
CA VAL A 125 0.70 3.84 8.92
C VAL A 125 0.10 4.35 10.22
N ILE A 126 0.65 5.43 10.74
CA ILE A 126 0.13 6.09 11.94
C ILE A 126 -0.48 7.42 11.51
N VAL A 127 -1.79 7.55 11.70
CA VAL A 127 -2.56 8.74 11.38
C VAL A 127 -2.92 9.46 12.67
N ASP A 128 -2.32 10.61 12.89
CA ASP A 128 -2.52 11.40 14.12
C ASP A 128 -3.68 12.37 14.02
#